data_1412b2519e079a757211e254f00a78c0
#
_entry.id   1412b2519e079a757211e254f00a78c0
#
_cell.length_a   1.000
_cell.length_b   1.000
_cell.length_c   1.000
_cell.angle_alpha   90.00
_cell.angle_beta   90.00
_cell.angle_gamma   90.00
#
_symmetry.space_group_name_H-M   'P 1'
#
loop_
_entity.id
_entity.type
_entity.pdbx_description
1 polymer ?
#
loop_
_entity_poly.entity_id
_entity_poly.type
_entity_poly.pdbx_seq_one_letter_code
_entity_poly.pdbx_strand_id
1 'polypeptide(L)' 'EDLGQAIRKRRKKLGLTQVQLADACQCSPRFIGELERGVAGGNIKQVLYVCQSIGLDLYARGRGED' A
#
# COMPACT_ATOMS: atom_id res chain seq x y z
N GLU A 1 -13.07 4.54 -4.02
CA GLU A 1 -12.28 3.47 -3.42
C GLU A 1 -11.14 4.09 -2.65
N ASP A 2 -10.96 3.72 -1.38
CA ASP A 2 -9.92 4.33 -0.59
C ASP A 2 -8.57 3.64 -0.82
N LEU A 3 -7.53 4.24 -0.26
CA LEU A 3 -6.17 3.76 -0.46
C LEU A 3 -5.97 2.35 0.09
N GLY A 4 -6.56 2.06 1.24
CA GLY A 4 -6.41 0.73 1.83
C GLY A 4 -6.96 -0.36 0.93
N GLN A 5 -8.11 -0.12 0.34
CA GLN A 5 -8.70 -1.09 -0.57
C GLN A 5 -7.88 -1.21 -1.85
N ALA A 6 -7.34 -0.11 -2.33
CA ALA A 6 -6.51 -0.14 -3.52
C ALA A 6 -5.25 -0.99 -3.27
N ILE A 7 -4.65 -0.84 -2.10
CA ILE A 7 -3.48 -1.62 -1.72
C ILE A 7 -3.84 -3.11 -1.67
N ARG A 8 -4.97 -3.43 -1.04
CA ARG A 8 -5.39 -4.81 -0.93
C ARG A 8 -5.65 -5.44 -2.30
N LYS A 9 -6.37 -4.73 -3.16
CA LYS A 9 -6.66 -5.24 -4.49
C LYS A 9 -5.37 -5.49 -5.28
N ARG A 10 -4.47 -4.55 -5.22
CA ARG A 10 -3.21 -4.69 -5.95
C ARG A 10 -2.39 -5.84 -5.41
N ARG A 11 -2.33 -5.96 -4.07
CA ARG A 11 -1.60 -7.05 -3.45
C ARG A 11 -2.14 -8.40 -3.92
N LYS A 12 -3.46 -8.55 -3.90
CA LYS A 12 -4.08 -9.81 -4.32
C LYS A 12 -3.85 -10.08 -5.80
N LYS A 13 -3.89 -9.05 -6.61
CA LYS A 13 -3.64 -9.19 -8.03
C LYS A 13 -2.23 -9.72 -8.29
N LEU A 14 -1.28 -9.32 -7.46
CA LEU A 14 0.10 -9.78 -7.58
C LEU A 14 0.32 -11.15 -6.93
N GLY A 15 -0.70 -11.71 -6.31
CA GLY A 15 -0.59 -13.02 -5.68
C GLY A 15 0.14 -13.03 -4.37
N LEU A 16 0.18 -11.89 -3.67
CA LEU A 16 0.94 -11.77 -2.42
C LEU A 16 0.03 -11.88 -1.22
N THR A 17 0.53 -12.53 -0.17
CA THR A 17 -0.12 -12.47 1.14
C THR A 17 0.32 -11.19 1.84
N GLN A 18 -0.38 -10.85 2.94
CA GLN A 18 0.05 -9.71 3.75
C GLN A 18 1.46 -9.91 4.29
N VAL A 19 1.79 -11.15 4.68
CA VAL A 19 3.13 -11.46 5.19
C VAL A 19 4.17 -11.24 4.10
N GLN A 20 3.89 -11.70 2.90
CA GLN A 20 4.84 -11.55 1.80
C GLN A 20 5.07 -10.10 1.45
N LEU A 21 4.01 -9.30 1.42
CA LEU A 21 4.16 -7.88 1.14
C LEU A 21 4.92 -7.18 2.25
N ALA A 22 4.62 -7.52 3.51
CA ALA A 22 5.32 -6.92 4.64
C ALA A 22 6.81 -7.22 4.57
N ASP A 23 7.15 -8.45 4.23
CA ASP A 23 8.55 -8.84 4.07
C ASP A 23 9.25 -8.01 3.01
N ALA A 24 8.60 -7.85 1.86
CA ALA A 24 9.19 -7.09 0.77
C ALA A 24 9.36 -5.63 1.13
N CYS A 25 8.50 -5.10 1.99
CA CYS A 25 8.53 -3.70 2.38
C CYS A 25 9.26 -3.46 3.70
N GLN A 26 9.79 -4.53 4.30
CA GLN A 26 10.50 -4.43 5.57
C GLN A 26 9.64 -3.83 6.67
N CYS A 27 8.40 -4.26 6.73
CA CYS A 27 7.48 -3.84 7.78
C CYS A 27 6.73 -5.06 8.29
N SER A 28 5.85 -4.88 9.26
CA SER A 28 5.13 -6.00 9.85
C SER A 28 3.86 -6.30 9.07
N PRO A 29 3.41 -7.56 9.09
CA PRO A 29 2.11 -7.89 8.51
C PRO A 29 0.97 -7.11 9.15
N ARG A 30 1.10 -6.79 10.43
CA ARG A 30 0.11 -5.98 11.12
C ARG A 30 -0.02 -4.61 10.47
N PHE A 31 1.11 -4.00 10.12
CA PHE A 31 1.08 -2.71 9.46
C PHE A 31 0.34 -2.79 8.12
N ILE A 32 0.61 -3.83 7.34
CA ILE A 32 -0.08 -4.02 6.07
C ILE A 32 -1.58 -4.19 6.31
N GLY A 33 -1.96 -4.98 7.29
CA GLY A 33 -3.38 -5.17 7.60
C GLY A 33 -4.05 -3.87 8.01
N GLU A 34 -3.37 -3.06 8.79
CA GLU A 34 -3.92 -1.76 9.20
C GLU A 34 -4.05 -0.81 8.02
N LEU A 35 -3.07 -0.83 7.12
CA LEU A 35 -3.15 -0.03 5.90
C LEU A 35 -4.38 -0.40 5.09
N GLU A 36 -4.60 -1.69 4.94
CA GLU A 36 -5.71 -2.16 4.09
C GLU A 36 -7.06 -1.85 4.71
N ARG A 37 -7.12 -1.76 6.04
CA ARG A 37 -8.36 -1.37 6.71
C ARG A 37 -8.52 0.13 6.84
N GLY A 38 -7.52 0.90 6.41
CA GLY A 38 -7.59 2.34 6.47
C GLY A 38 -7.31 2.93 7.83
N VAL A 39 -6.71 2.15 8.73
CA VAL A 39 -6.44 2.63 10.08
C VAL A 39 -4.98 2.88 10.38
N ALA A 40 -4.10 2.57 9.45
CA ALA A 40 -2.69 2.84 9.66
C ALA A 40 -2.47 4.33 9.72
N GLY A 41 -1.77 4.76 10.73
CA GLY A 41 -1.55 6.18 10.86
C GLY A 41 -0.09 6.50 10.81
N GLY A 42 0.23 7.69 10.52
CA GLY A 42 1.46 8.26 10.89
C GLY A 42 2.64 8.16 9.97
N ASN A 43 3.03 7.05 9.51
CA ASN A 43 4.29 6.98 8.77
C ASN A 43 4.05 7.02 7.26
N ILE A 44 3.94 8.25 6.74
CA ILE A 44 3.64 8.44 5.33
C ILE A 44 4.75 7.88 4.43
N LYS A 45 5.99 7.94 4.86
CA LYS A 45 7.08 7.40 4.05
C LYS A 45 6.93 5.91 3.84
N GLN A 46 6.53 5.21 4.90
CA GLN A 46 6.36 3.77 4.79
C GLN A 46 5.14 3.43 3.94
N VAL A 47 4.08 4.22 4.04
CA VAL A 47 2.92 4.04 3.18
C VAL A 47 3.30 4.20 1.71
N LEU A 48 4.08 5.24 1.41
CA LEU A 48 4.52 5.47 0.04
C LEU A 48 5.40 4.33 -0.46
N TYR A 49 6.26 3.83 0.40
CA TYR A 49 7.13 2.73 0.03
C TYR A 49 6.33 1.47 -0.32
N VAL A 50 5.32 1.17 0.49
CA VAL A 50 4.44 0.03 0.20
C VAL A 50 3.77 0.21 -1.16
N CYS A 51 3.23 1.40 -1.41
CA CYS A 51 2.57 1.66 -2.68
C CYS A 51 3.51 1.51 -3.85
N GLN A 52 4.72 2.01 -3.74
CA GLN A 52 5.70 1.86 -4.80
C GLN A 52 6.07 0.41 -5.04
N SER A 53 6.14 -0.38 -3.97
CA SER A 53 6.52 -1.78 -4.08
C SER A 53 5.54 -2.59 -4.90
N ILE A 54 4.28 -2.18 -4.92
CA ILE A 54 3.25 -2.90 -5.68
C ILE A 54 2.80 -2.14 -6.92
N GLY A 55 3.53 -1.08 -7.25
CA GLY A 55 3.24 -0.34 -8.47
C GLY A 55 2.00 0.53 -8.40
N LEU A 56 1.64 0.99 -7.22
CA LEU A 56 0.47 1.82 -7.03
C LEU A 56 0.87 3.28 -6.96
N ASP A 57 0.35 4.05 -7.88
CA ASP A 57 0.66 5.45 -7.99
C ASP A 57 -0.29 6.30 -7.20
N LEU A 58 0.21 7.00 -6.19
CA LEU A 58 -0.65 7.76 -5.32
C LEU A 58 -1.00 9.13 -5.85
N TYR A 59 -0.08 9.72 -6.61
CA TYR A 59 -0.33 11.06 -7.02
C TYR A 59 -0.72 11.16 -8.46
N ALA A 60 -0.88 10.16 -9.00
CA ALA A 60 -1.19 10.08 -10.32
C ALA A 60 -1.81 11.21 -10.79
N ARG A 61 -2.06 11.53 -10.90
CA ARG A 61 -2.64 12.32 -11.37
C ARG A 61 -2.72 13.37 -11.09
N GLY A 62 -2.61 13.52 -10.65
CA GLY A 62 -2.75 14.53 -10.21
C GLY A 62 -2.04 15.49 -10.74
N ARG A 63 -1.63 15.60 -10.99
CA ARG A 63 -1.01 16.37 -11.27
C ARG A 63 -0.96 16.85 -12.34
N GLY A 64 -1.26 16.75 -12.76
CA GLY A 64 -1.34 17.15 -13.52
C GLY A 64 -1.32 17.23 -14.32
N GLU A 65 -1.43 17.04 -14.38
CA GLU A 65 -1.55 17.12 -14.88
C GLU A 65 -1.94 17.42 -15.14
N ASP A 66 -1.95 17.38 -15.11
CA ASP A 66 -2.35 17.63 -15.17
C ASP A 66 -2.46 18.02 -15.27
#